data_637c614cec71ae1ba9d5609ce5e9416d
#
_entry.id   637c614cec71ae1ba9d5609ce5e9416d
#
_cell.length_a   1.000
_cell.length_b   1.000
_cell.length_c   1.000
_cell.angle_alpha   90.00
_cell.angle_beta   90.00
_cell.angle_gamma   90.00
#
_symmetry.space_group_name_H-M   'P 1'
#
loop_
_entity.id
_entity.type
_entity.pdbx_description
1 polymer ?
#
loop_
_entity_poly.entity_id
_entity_poly.type
_entity_poly.pdbx_seq_one_letter_code
_entity_poly.pdbx_strand_id
1 'polypeptide(L)'
;LWSLEEPNLYRAVTALEADGKAVDRDSTTFGIRTVRFDADKGFFLNGKPVKIKGTCNHQDHAGVGAAIPDRIQAYRIERLKWMGCNGCRTSHNPPTPEFLDACDRLGMVVMDETRMMSSCPEGLSELERLIKRDRNHPSVVIWSLANEEPEQGNTRGARIVSTMKKLQRKLDPSRVVTT
;
A
#
# COMPACT_ATOMS: atom_id res chain seq x y z
N LEU A 1 2.79 12.62 14.08
CA LEU A 1 2.33 12.14 12.78
C LEU A 1 3.39 11.20 12.19
N TRP A 2 2.98 10.25 11.35
CA TRP A 2 3.89 9.47 10.53
C TRP A 2 4.42 10.32 9.37
N SER A 3 5.72 10.29 9.12
CA SER A 3 6.36 10.96 7.98
C SER A 3 7.53 10.12 7.43
N LEU A 4 8.19 10.61 6.40
CA LEU A 4 9.35 9.94 5.77
C LEU A 4 10.59 9.99 6.66
N GLU A 5 10.72 11.04 7.46
CA GLU A 5 11.83 11.31 8.36
C GLU A 5 11.54 10.82 9.78
N GLU A 6 10.28 10.93 10.21
CA GLU A 6 9.80 10.52 11.54
C GLU A 6 8.62 9.56 11.37
N PRO A 7 8.87 8.27 11.08
CA PRO A 7 7.84 7.28 10.84
C PRO A 7 7.19 6.78 12.13
N ASN A 8 6.53 7.69 12.86
CA ASN A 8 5.88 7.41 14.12
C ASN A 8 4.69 6.46 13.95
N LEU A 9 4.73 5.32 14.61
CA LEU A 9 3.70 4.29 14.59
C LEU A 9 3.03 4.17 15.97
N TYR A 10 1.77 3.81 15.93
CA TYR A 10 0.95 3.51 17.10
C TYR A 10 0.46 2.07 17.01
N ARG A 11 0.08 1.53 18.17
CA ARG A 11 -0.49 0.19 18.27
C ARG A 11 -1.84 0.27 18.98
N ALA A 12 -2.91 -0.11 18.27
CA ALA A 12 -4.21 -0.34 18.86
C ALA A 12 -4.24 -1.78 19.41
N VAL A 13 -4.60 -1.95 20.67
CA VAL A 13 -4.79 -3.27 21.27
C VAL A 13 -6.27 -3.41 21.58
N THR A 14 -6.90 -4.42 21.00
CA THR A 14 -8.30 -4.79 21.24
C THR A 14 -8.30 -6.03 22.13
N ALA A 15 -9.04 -5.99 23.23
CA ALA A 15 -9.28 -7.14 24.09
C ALA A 15 -10.76 -7.54 24.05
N LEU A 16 -11.01 -8.82 23.84
CA LEU A 16 -12.33 -9.42 24.03
C LEU A 16 -12.43 -9.97 25.43
N GLU A 17 -13.44 -9.55 26.19
CA GLU A 17 -13.64 -10.00 27.55
C GLU A 17 -14.96 -10.77 27.69
N ALA A 18 -14.93 -11.88 28.42
CA ALA A 18 -16.11 -12.64 28.85
C ALA A 18 -16.00 -12.88 30.35
N ASP A 19 -17.08 -12.61 31.10
CA ASP A 19 -17.15 -12.75 32.55
C ASP A 19 -15.99 -12.05 33.31
N GLY A 20 -15.61 -10.85 32.83
CA GLY A 20 -14.55 -10.04 33.42
C GLY A 20 -13.12 -10.58 33.19
N LYS A 21 -12.94 -11.53 32.29
CA LYS A 21 -11.64 -12.08 31.88
C LYS A 21 -11.39 -11.86 30.41
N ALA A 22 -10.17 -11.42 30.05
CA ALA A 22 -9.76 -11.34 28.67
C ALA A 22 -9.66 -12.76 28.08
N VAL A 23 -10.43 -13.02 27.03
CA VAL A 23 -10.47 -14.31 26.31
C VAL A 23 -9.75 -14.27 24.98
N ASP A 24 -9.55 -13.06 24.40
CA ASP A 24 -8.76 -12.87 23.20
C ASP A 24 -8.17 -11.47 23.15
N ARG A 25 -7.07 -11.30 22.42
CA ARG A 25 -6.44 -10.00 22.17
C ARG A 25 -5.88 -9.94 20.76
N ASP A 26 -6.15 -8.81 20.08
CA ASP A 26 -5.55 -8.48 18.81
C ASP A 26 -4.78 -7.16 18.89
N SER A 27 -3.78 -7.00 18.03
CA SER A 27 -2.93 -5.81 18.02
C SER A 27 -2.66 -5.36 16.59
N THR A 28 -3.17 -4.19 16.25
CA THR A 28 -3.00 -3.57 14.93
C THR A 28 -2.05 -2.38 15.00
N THR A 29 -0.97 -2.40 14.22
CA THR A 29 -0.08 -1.25 14.04
C THR A 29 -0.67 -0.29 13.00
N PHE A 30 -0.57 1.02 13.24
CA PHE A 30 -1.02 2.04 12.31
C PHE A 30 -0.22 3.33 12.48
N GLY A 31 -0.32 4.23 11.49
CA GLY A 31 0.24 5.56 11.56
C GLY A 31 -0.79 6.64 11.26
N ILE A 32 -0.66 7.80 11.88
CA ILE A 32 -1.53 8.96 11.66
C ILE A 32 -0.82 9.94 10.73
N ARG A 33 -1.42 10.24 9.59
CA ARG A 33 -0.91 11.19 8.61
C ARG A 33 -2.03 11.77 7.77
N THR A 34 -1.76 12.85 7.05
CA THR A 34 -2.62 13.35 5.98
C THR A 34 -1.89 13.27 4.64
N VAL A 35 -2.61 12.89 3.59
CA VAL A 35 -2.10 12.89 2.22
C VAL A 35 -3.02 13.69 1.31
N ARG A 36 -2.43 14.41 0.37
CA ARG A 36 -3.18 15.14 -0.65
C ARG A 36 -2.40 15.13 -1.96
N PHE A 37 -3.11 14.85 -3.04
CA PHE A 37 -2.62 15.00 -4.40
C PHE A 37 -3.27 16.23 -5.04
N ASP A 38 -2.48 17.09 -5.63
CA ASP A 38 -2.89 18.32 -6.26
C ASP A 38 -2.40 18.30 -7.72
N ALA A 39 -3.27 18.61 -8.66
CA ALA A 39 -2.96 18.52 -10.08
C ALA A 39 -1.78 19.42 -10.50
N ASP A 40 -1.66 20.60 -9.89
CA ASP A 40 -0.64 21.58 -10.23
C ASP A 40 0.58 21.52 -9.31
N LYS A 41 0.39 21.16 -8.04
CA LYS A 41 1.40 21.26 -6.98
C LYS A 41 1.95 19.91 -6.52
N GLY A 42 1.39 18.79 -7.02
CA GLY A 42 1.86 17.43 -6.76
C GLY A 42 1.42 16.85 -5.41
N PHE A 43 2.27 16.05 -4.81
CA PHE A 43 1.98 15.29 -3.59
C PHE A 43 2.34 16.06 -2.32
N PHE A 44 1.44 16.00 -1.33
CA PHE A 44 1.62 16.58 0.00
C PHE A 44 1.46 15.51 1.07
N LEU A 45 2.40 15.45 1.99
CA LEU A 45 2.35 14.64 3.21
C LEU A 45 2.33 15.58 4.43
N ASN A 46 1.32 15.46 5.28
CA ASN A 46 1.12 16.32 6.45
C ASN A 46 1.16 17.83 6.12
N GLY A 47 0.58 18.20 4.98
CA GLY A 47 0.54 19.58 4.48
C GLY A 47 1.83 20.09 3.85
N LYS A 48 2.93 19.35 3.89
CA LYS A 48 4.21 19.70 3.26
C LYS A 48 4.32 19.09 1.86
N PRO A 49 4.80 19.84 0.85
CA PRO A 49 5.04 19.27 -0.48
C PRO A 49 6.19 18.27 -0.43
N VAL A 50 6.00 17.12 -1.08
CA VAL A 50 7.00 16.07 -1.16
C VAL A 50 7.20 15.64 -2.60
N LYS A 51 8.44 15.68 -3.08
CA LYS A 51 8.82 15.07 -4.37
C LYS A 51 9.03 13.57 -4.15
N ILE A 52 8.16 12.75 -4.72
CA ILE A 52 8.34 11.29 -4.69
C ILE A 52 9.51 10.92 -5.60
N LYS A 53 10.51 10.23 -5.04
CA LYS A 53 11.65 9.63 -5.72
C LYS A 53 11.59 8.15 -5.47
N GLY A 54 11.16 7.38 -6.47
CA GLY A 54 10.83 5.98 -6.24
C GLY A 54 11.23 5.06 -7.38
N THR A 55 11.10 3.78 -7.11
CA THR A 55 11.37 2.68 -8.04
C THR A 55 10.20 1.72 -8.07
N CYS A 56 10.12 0.95 -9.17
CA CYS A 56 9.26 -0.23 -9.24
C CYS A 56 10.03 -1.43 -8.68
N ASN A 57 9.42 -2.16 -7.76
CA ASN A 57 10.05 -3.28 -7.08
C ASN A 57 9.25 -4.56 -7.32
N HIS A 58 9.85 -5.48 -8.08
CA HIS A 58 9.28 -6.81 -8.29
C HIS A 58 9.41 -7.68 -7.03
N GLN A 59 8.61 -8.75 -6.97
CA GLN A 59 8.50 -9.62 -5.80
C GLN A 59 9.62 -10.65 -5.66
N ASP A 60 10.55 -10.69 -6.60
CA ASP A 60 11.68 -11.61 -6.56
C ASP A 60 12.97 -10.94 -6.11
N HIS A 61 13.92 -11.74 -5.67
CA HIS A 61 15.25 -11.29 -5.26
C HIS A 61 16.31 -12.30 -5.72
N ALA A 62 17.46 -11.78 -6.14
CA ALA A 62 18.59 -12.63 -6.59
C ALA A 62 18.94 -13.69 -5.54
N GLY A 63 19.09 -14.92 -5.98
CA GLY A 63 19.47 -16.07 -5.15
C GLY A 63 18.33 -16.77 -4.42
N VAL A 64 17.16 -16.16 -4.25
CA VAL A 64 16.00 -16.76 -3.51
C VAL A 64 14.69 -16.73 -4.30
N GLY A 65 14.67 -16.09 -5.47
CA GLY A 65 13.43 -15.93 -6.24
C GLY A 65 12.36 -15.20 -5.45
N ALA A 66 11.11 -15.67 -5.52
CA ALA A 66 9.97 -15.09 -4.79
C ALA A 66 9.86 -15.56 -3.31
N ALA A 67 10.67 -16.53 -2.89
CA ALA A 67 10.70 -17.01 -1.50
C ALA A 67 11.61 -16.13 -0.62
N ILE A 68 11.24 -14.85 -0.53
CA ILE A 68 12.05 -13.81 0.13
C ILE A 68 11.82 -13.85 1.65
N PRO A 69 12.86 -14.10 2.47
CA PRO A 69 12.77 -13.95 3.92
C PRO A 69 12.48 -12.50 4.34
N ASP A 70 11.76 -12.30 5.44
CA ASP A 70 11.32 -10.98 5.93
C ASP A 70 12.49 -9.99 6.11
N ARG A 71 13.65 -10.47 6.56
CA ARG A 71 14.84 -9.62 6.70
C ARG A 71 15.30 -9.04 5.35
N ILE A 72 15.13 -9.77 4.25
CA ILE A 72 15.46 -9.26 2.91
C ILE A 72 14.45 -8.20 2.47
N GLN A 73 13.17 -8.29 2.85
CA GLN A 73 12.20 -7.23 2.60
C GLN A 73 12.66 -5.90 3.23
N ALA A 74 13.03 -5.93 4.51
CA ALA A 74 13.56 -4.75 5.19
C ALA A 74 14.87 -4.24 4.54
N TYR A 75 15.80 -5.14 4.20
CA TYR A 75 17.05 -4.81 3.52
C TYR A 75 16.81 -4.07 2.19
N ARG A 76 15.84 -4.51 1.39
CA ARG A 76 15.50 -3.85 0.12
C ARG A 76 15.08 -2.39 0.35
N ILE A 77 14.25 -2.13 1.35
CA ILE A 77 13.81 -0.77 1.69
C ILE A 77 14.99 0.06 2.24
N GLU A 78 15.84 -0.52 3.09
CA GLU A 78 17.07 0.12 3.58
C GLU A 78 17.97 0.56 2.41
N ARG A 79 18.15 -0.30 1.39
CA ARG A 79 18.96 0.02 0.20
C ARG A 79 18.34 1.13 -0.65
N LEU A 80 17.03 1.12 -0.85
CA LEU A 80 16.32 2.18 -1.55
C LEU A 80 16.47 3.53 -0.83
N LYS A 81 16.30 3.56 0.48
CA LYS A 81 16.52 4.77 1.27
C LYS A 81 17.97 5.26 1.19
N TRP A 82 18.94 4.36 1.27
CA TRP A 82 20.35 4.70 1.09
C TRP A 82 20.66 5.33 -0.28
N MET A 83 19.94 4.92 -1.33
CA MET A 83 20.02 5.52 -2.67
C MET A 83 19.31 6.88 -2.77
N GLY A 84 18.64 7.33 -1.72
CA GLY A 84 17.86 8.58 -1.70
C GLY A 84 16.41 8.43 -2.17
N CYS A 85 15.89 7.21 -2.30
CA CYS A 85 14.47 6.97 -2.55
C CYS A 85 13.63 7.23 -1.30
N ASN A 86 12.41 7.72 -1.54
CA ASN A 86 11.40 7.90 -0.51
C ASN A 86 10.05 7.26 -0.87
N GLY A 87 9.99 6.56 -2.01
CA GLY A 87 8.80 5.88 -2.49
C GLY A 87 9.13 4.60 -3.26
N CYS A 88 8.18 3.69 -3.32
CA CYS A 88 8.25 2.50 -4.17
C CYS A 88 6.86 2.09 -4.68
N ARG A 89 6.84 1.38 -5.79
CA ARG A 89 5.68 0.70 -6.34
C ARG A 89 5.88 -0.80 -6.23
N THR A 90 4.87 -1.52 -5.77
CA THR A 90 4.88 -2.99 -5.70
C THR A 90 4.50 -3.53 -7.08
N SER A 91 5.50 -3.87 -7.88
CA SER A 91 5.32 -4.29 -9.27
C SER A 91 5.33 -5.82 -9.38
N HIS A 92 4.39 -6.47 -9.96
CA HIS A 92 3.04 -6.05 -10.33
C HIS A 92 2.06 -6.95 -9.59
N ASN A 93 2.00 -6.82 -8.28
CA ASN A 93 1.25 -7.70 -7.39
C ASN A 93 1.18 -7.14 -5.97
N PRO A 94 0.23 -7.61 -5.17
CA PRO A 94 0.21 -7.33 -3.74
C PRO A 94 1.53 -7.70 -3.07
N PRO A 95 2.12 -6.81 -2.26
CA PRO A 95 3.33 -7.13 -1.50
C PRO A 95 3.02 -8.06 -0.33
N THR A 96 4.07 -8.61 0.31
CA THR A 96 3.89 -9.27 1.61
C THR A 96 3.62 -8.21 2.69
N PRO A 97 2.90 -8.57 3.77
CA PRO A 97 2.70 -7.66 4.91
C PRO A 97 4.02 -7.13 5.47
N GLU A 98 5.05 -7.97 5.58
CA GLU A 98 6.37 -7.63 6.11
C GLU A 98 7.10 -6.57 5.28
N PHE A 99 6.83 -6.53 3.97
CA PHE A 99 7.32 -5.46 3.10
C PHE A 99 6.70 -4.11 3.48
N LEU A 100 5.38 -4.07 3.70
CA LEU A 100 4.69 -2.86 4.12
C LEU A 100 5.06 -2.44 5.54
N ASP A 101 5.23 -3.40 6.46
CA ASP A 101 5.76 -3.14 7.80
C ASP A 101 7.16 -2.49 7.77
N ALA A 102 8.02 -2.93 6.84
CA ALA A 102 9.33 -2.30 6.63
C ALA A 102 9.18 -0.87 6.09
N CYS A 103 8.28 -0.64 5.13
CA CYS A 103 7.99 0.69 4.60
C CYS A 103 7.44 1.62 5.68
N ASP A 104 6.55 1.14 6.53
CA ASP A 104 5.98 1.89 7.66
C ASP A 104 7.05 2.31 8.66
N ARG A 105 7.92 1.37 9.07
CA ARG A 105 8.98 1.62 10.06
C ARG A 105 10.11 2.49 9.54
N LEU A 106 10.42 2.38 8.25
CA LEU A 106 11.56 3.10 7.64
C LEU A 106 11.14 4.41 6.97
N GLY A 107 9.85 4.74 6.89
CA GLY A 107 9.38 5.97 6.25
C GLY A 107 9.53 5.95 4.72
N MET A 108 8.83 5.04 4.05
CA MET A 108 8.77 4.89 2.59
C MET A 108 7.32 4.97 2.12
N VAL A 109 6.96 5.88 1.22
CA VAL A 109 5.60 5.86 0.65
C VAL A 109 5.47 4.76 -0.41
N VAL A 110 4.29 4.15 -0.47
CA VAL A 110 4.02 3.00 -1.33
C VAL A 110 2.83 3.28 -2.26
N MET A 111 3.02 2.95 -3.53
CA MET A 111 1.94 2.67 -4.47
C MET A 111 1.73 1.16 -4.43
N ASP A 112 0.64 0.74 -3.81
CA ASP A 112 0.28 -0.66 -3.61
C ASP A 112 -0.58 -1.16 -4.77
N GLU A 113 -0.14 -2.24 -5.42
CA GLU A 113 -0.69 -2.67 -6.69
C GLU A 113 -1.40 -4.02 -6.59
N THR A 114 -2.63 -4.07 -7.12
CA THR A 114 -3.30 -5.35 -7.37
C THR A 114 -2.71 -6.05 -8.60
N ARG A 115 -2.83 -7.37 -8.66
CA ARG A 115 -2.25 -8.13 -9.79
C ARG A 115 -3.03 -7.96 -11.09
N MET A 116 -4.35 -7.86 -11.03
CA MET A 116 -5.20 -7.96 -12.21
C MET A 116 -6.19 -6.80 -12.31
N MET A 117 -6.29 -6.21 -13.51
CA MET A 117 -7.39 -5.33 -13.88
C MET A 117 -8.61 -6.18 -14.21
N SER A 118 -9.50 -6.38 -13.25
CA SER A 118 -10.67 -7.24 -13.43
C SER A 118 -11.90 -6.74 -12.68
N SER A 119 -13.06 -6.83 -13.31
CA SER A 119 -14.37 -6.58 -12.70
C SER A 119 -15.19 -7.86 -12.49
N CYS A 120 -14.61 -9.05 -12.68
CA CYS A 120 -15.25 -10.30 -12.29
C CYS A 120 -15.28 -10.45 -10.77
N PRO A 121 -16.17 -11.29 -10.22
CA PRO A 121 -16.30 -11.46 -8.77
C PRO A 121 -14.98 -11.82 -8.08
N GLU A 122 -14.17 -12.67 -8.67
CA GLU A 122 -12.86 -13.10 -8.16
C GLU A 122 -11.89 -11.93 -8.08
N GLY A 123 -11.72 -11.17 -9.16
CA GLY A 123 -10.81 -10.03 -9.20
C GLY A 123 -11.24 -8.90 -8.25
N LEU A 124 -12.56 -8.64 -8.12
CA LEU A 124 -13.06 -7.69 -7.14
C LEU A 124 -12.84 -8.18 -5.70
N SER A 125 -12.98 -9.49 -5.45
CA SER A 125 -12.68 -10.09 -4.14
C SER A 125 -11.20 -9.98 -3.78
N GLU A 126 -10.29 -10.15 -4.75
CA GLU A 126 -8.84 -9.96 -4.54
C GLU A 126 -8.53 -8.52 -4.19
N LEU A 127 -9.07 -7.54 -4.93
CA LEU A 127 -8.90 -6.12 -4.63
C LEU A 127 -9.47 -5.76 -3.25
N GLU A 128 -10.63 -6.30 -2.88
CA GLU A 128 -11.22 -6.08 -1.56
C GLU A 128 -10.32 -6.60 -0.45
N ARG A 129 -9.77 -7.81 -0.59
CA ARG A 129 -8.85 -8.41 0.37
C ARG A 129 -7.57 -7.60 0.50
N LEU A 130 -6.98 -7.16 -0.61
CA LEU A 130 -5.81 -6.29 -0.62
C LEU A 130 -6.07 -5.02 0.19
N ILE A 131 -7.12 -4.27 -0.15
CA ILE A 131 -7.44 -3.00 0.52
C ILE A 131 -7.72 -3.21 2.01
N LYS A 132 -8.49 -4.23 2.37
CA LYS A 132 -8.81 -4.53 3.78
C LYS A 132 -7.58 -4.92 4.59
N ARG A 133 -6.64 -5.65 3.99
CA ARG A 133 -5.37 -6.03 4.61
C ARG A 133 -4.49 -4.81 4.85
N ASP A 134 -4.35 -3.94 3.82
CA ASP A 134 -3.24 -2.98 3.75
C ASP A 134 -3.64 -1.53 4.08
N ARG A 135 -4.94 -1.22 4.21
CA ARG A 135 -5.40 0.16 4.47
C ARG A 135 -4.95 0.77 5.80
N ASN A 136 -4.47 -0.02 6.76
CA ASN A 136 -3.93 0.48 8.02
C ASN A 136 -2.45 0.88 7.92
N HIS A 137 -1.74 0.50 6.85
CA HIS A 137 -0.37 0.91 6.61
C HIS A 137 -0.31 2.40 6.23
N PRO A 138 0.34 3.26 7.03
CA PRO A 138 0.48 4.69 6.71
C PRO A 138 1.36 4.92 5.47
N SER A 139 2.27 4.02 5.14
CA SER A 139 3.11 4.06 3.95
C SER A 139 2.32 4.00 2.66
N VAL A 140 1.23 3.24 2.60
CA VAL A 140 0.37 3.15 1.40
C VAL A 140 -0.34 4.47 1.18
N VAL A 141 -0.10 5.12 0.04
CA VAL A 141 -0.67 6.43 -0.32
C VAL A 141 -1.45 6.42 -1.63
N ILE A 142 -1.23 5.41 -2.48
CA ILE A 142 -1.90 5.21 -3.77
C ILE A 142 -2.26 3.74 -3.91
N TRP A 143 -3.45 3.44 -4.42
CA TRP A 143 -3.83 2.11 -4.92
C TRP A 143 -3.63 2.06 -6.43
N SER A 144 -2.81 1.15 -6.94
CA SER A 144 -2.66 0.88 -8.37
C SER A 144 -3.59 -0.27 -8.77
N LEU A 145 -4.47 0.00 -9.75
CA LEU A 145 -5.54 -0.94 -10.12
C LEU A 145 -5.21 -1.76 -11.36
N ALA A 146 -4.10 -1.46 -12.07
CA ALA A 146 -3.71 -2.14 -13.28
C ALA A 146 -2.23 -1.91 -13.62
N ASN A 147 -1.70 -2.76 -14.49
CA ASN A 147 -0.38 -2.57 -15.11
C ASN A 147 -0.38 -3.08 -16.54
N GLU A 148 -0.25 -2.16 -17.52
CA GLU A 148 -0.06 -2.48 -18.95
C GLU A 148 -1.06 -3.49 -19.51
N GLU A 149 -2.29 -3.45 -19.02
CA GLU A 149 -3.34 -4.36 -19.47
C GLU A 149 -3.80 -4.01 -20.89
N PRO A 150 -4.06 -4.99 -21.77
CA PRO A 150 -4.45 -4.73 -23.14
C PRO A 150 -5.67 -3.83 -23.30
N GLU A 151 -6.59 -3.88 -22.35
CA GLU A 151 -7.80 -3.07 -22.36
C GLU A 151 -7.66 -1.66 -21.80
N GLN A 152 -6.54 -1.27 -21.20
CA GLN A 152 -6.39 0.05 -20.56
C GLN A 152 -6.70 1.22 -21.50
N GLY A 153 -6.37 1.11 -22.77
CA GLY A 153 -6.58 2.14 -23.78
C GLY A 153 -7.97 2.15 -24.43
N ASN A 154 -8.93 1.35 -23.97
CA ASN A 154 -10.24 1.22 -24.62
C ASN A 154 -11.42 1.37 -23.65
N THR A 155 -12.64 1.47 -24.21
CA THR A 155 -13.88 1.67 -23.43
C THR A 155 -14.18 0.52 -22.47
N ARG A 156 -13.79 -0.73 -22.81
CA ARG A 156 -14.00 -1.89 -21.95
C ARG A 156 -13.14 -1.76 -20.70
N GLY A 157 -11.87 -1.45 -20.84
CA GLY A 157 -10.95 -1.23 -19.72
C GLY A 157 -11.39 -0.07 -18.83
N ALA A 158 -11.84 1.04 -19.42
CA ALA A 158 -12.38 2.16 -18.67
C ALA A 158 -13.58 1.76 -17.78
N ARG A 159 -14.45 0.87 -18.25
CA ARG A 159 -15.59 0.32 -17.47
C ARG A 159 -15.10 -0.58 -16.32
N ILE A 160 -14.13 -1.46 -16.60
CA ILE A 160 -13.53 -2.34 -15.59
C ILE A 160 -12.91 -1.48 -14.47
N VAL A 161 -12.02 -0.55 -14.82
CA VAL A 161 -11.39 0.36 -13.85
C VAL A 161 -12.40 1.18 -13.07
N SER A 162 -13.45 1.68 -13.73
CA SER A 162 -14.55 2.41 -13.04
C SER A 162 -15.21 1.54 -11.96
N THR A 163 -15.42 0.25 -12.23
CA THR A 163 -15.99 -0.69 -11.25
C THR A 163 -15.03 -0.93 -10.08
N MET A 164 -13.75 -1.18 -10.37
CA MET A 164 -12.71 -1.35 -9.33
C MET A 164 -12.56 -0.08 -8.47
N LYS A 165 -12.56 1.09 -9.08
CA LYS A 165 -12.49 2.38 -8.38
C LYS A 165 -13.69 2.63 -7.46
N LYS A 166 -14.91 2.21 -7.85
CA LYS A 166 -16.09 2.30 -6.99
C LYS A 166 -15.93 1.43 -5.74
N LEU A 167 -15.43 0.20 -5.92
CA LEU A 167 -15.13 -0.70 -4.79
C LEU A 167 -14.05 -0.10 -3.88
N GLN A 168 -12.95 0.37 -4.45
CA GLN A 168 -11.87 1.00 -3.68
C GLN A 168 -12.40 2.18 -2.85
N ARG A 169 -13.17 3.10 -3.45
CA ARG A 169 -13.75 4.25 -2.74
C ARG A 169 -14.68 3.86 -1.59
N LYS A 170 -15.42 2.76 -1.74
CA LYS A 170 -16.27 2.22 -0.68
C LYS A 170 -15.44 1.71 0.50
N LEU A 171 -14.28 1.11 0.25
CA LEU A 171 -13.44 0.46 1.26
C LEU A 171 -12.40 1.42 1.88
N ASP A 172 -11.90 2.34 1.09
CA ASP A 172 -10.91 3.34 1.49
C ASP A 172 -11.07 4.64 0.69
N PRO A 173 -11.91 5.57 1.14
CA PRO A 173 -12.09 6.86 0.48
C PRO A 173 -10.91 7.83 0.68
N SER A 174 -9.95 7.48 1.54
CA SER A 174 -8.85 8.36 1.94
C SER A 174 -7.67 8.38 0.95
N ARG A 175 -7.57 7.39 0.06
CA ARG A 175 -6.48 7.25 -0.91
C ARG A 175 -6.97 7.39 -2.34
N VAL A 176 -6.10 7.90 -3.19
CA VAL A 176 -6.34 7.97 -4.64
C VAL A 176 -6.02 6.64 -5.31
N VAL A 177 -6.52 6.48 -6.54
CA VAL A 177 -6.18 5.34 -7.40
C VAL A 177 -5.46 5.82 -8.65
N THR A 178 -4.64 4.92 -9.23
CA THR A 178 -4.04 5.04 -10.55
C THR A 178 -4.23 3.73 -11.32
N THR A 179 -3.96 3.80 -12.63
CA THR A 179 -3.93 2.65 -13.56
C THR A 179 -2.74 2.79 -14.46
#